data_cc6dc2bae5a8a1d4e4499802fc698408
#
_entry.id   cc6dc2bae5a8a1d4e4499802fc698408
#
_cell.length_a   1.000
_cell.length_b   1.000
_cell.length_c   1.000
_cell.angle_alpha   90.00
_cell.angle_beta   90.00
_cell.angle_gamma   90.00
#
_symmetry.space_group_name_H-M   'P 1'
#
loop_
_entity.id
_entity.type
_entity.pdbx_description
1 polymer ?
#
loop_
_entity_poly.entity_id
_entity_poly.type
_entity_poly.pdbx_seq_one_letter_code
_entity_poly.pdbx_strand_id
1 'polypeptide(L)'
;MNPSVRARFTFYLVIAAVGLVSAWTLNGIAVMNGENYANAWFGTAVDWVLSADLTVVAIAIVAFMIIESRRIGMRFVWVYILLSGFTAMAFTVPLFLAMRERHLAKKPD
;
A
#
# COMPACT_ATOMS: atom_id res chain seq x y z
N MET A 1 6.28 21.25 9.35
CA MET A 1 6.76 19.90 9.77
C MET A 1 8.11 20.02 10.43
N ASN A 2 8.32 19.32 11.52
CA ASN A 2 9.65 19.25 12.08
C ASN A 2 10.53 18.29 11.25
N PRO A 3 11.87 18.29 11.43
CA PRO A 3 12.75 17.46 10.60
C PRO A 3 12.45 15.96 10.66
N SER A 4 12.07 15.44 11.83
CA SER A 4 11.74 14.01 11.97
C SER A 4 10.50 13.62 11.20
N VAL A 5 9.45 14.45 11.26
CA VAL A 5 8.21 14.21 10.52
C VAL A 5 8.44 14.31 9.01
N ARG A 6 9.23 15.31 8.60
CA ARG A 6 9.59 15.48 7.20
C ARG A 6 10.36 14.28 6.67
N ALA A 7 11.30 13.75 7.47
CA ALA A 7 12.06 12.57 7.09
C ALA A 7 11.15 11.35 6.89
N ARG A 8 10.21 11.12 7.81
CA ARG A 8 9.25 10.01 7.68
C ARG A 8 8.33 10.19 6.48
N PHE A 9 7.82 11.41 6.29
CA PHE A 9 6.94 11.71 5.16
C PHE A 9 7.67 11.46 3.84
N THR A 10 8.90 11.95 3.70
CA THR A 10 9.70 11.76 2.49
C THR A 10 10.03 10.29 2.27
N PHE A 11 10.40 9.57 3.32
CA PHE A 11 10.70 8.15 3.27
C PHE A 11 9.50 7.36 2.73
N TYR A 12 8.31 7.61 3.28
CA TYR A 12 7.11 6.91 2.82
C TYR A 12 6.74 7.26 1.38
N LEU A 13 6.93 8.52 0.97
CA LEU A 13 6.69 8.91 -0.42
C LEU A 13 7.65 8.22 -1.38
N VAL A 14 8.92 8.11 -1.02
CA VAL A 14 9.91 7.41 -1.85
C VAL A 14 9.55 5.95 -1.99
N ILE A 15 9.17 5.29 -0.90
CA ILE A 15 8.74 3.89 -0.94
C ILE A 15 7.48 3.74 -1.80
N ALA A 16 6.54 4.67 -1.69
CA ALA A 16 5.34 4.66 -2.51
C ALA A 16 5.67 4.75 -4.00
N ALA A 17 6.59 5.64 -4.36
CA ALA A 17 7.03 5.78 -5.75
C ALA A 17 7.70 4.50 -6.26
N VAL A 18 8.59 3.91 -5.45
CA VAL A 18 9.25 2.65 -5.79
C VAL A 18 8.22 1.55 -5.98
N GLY A 19 7.25 1.45 -5.06
CA GLY A 19 6.18 0.45 -5.14
C GLY A 19 5.33 0.61 -6.40
N LEU A 20 4.96 1.85 -6.73
CA LEU A 20 4.17 2.12 -7.92
C LEU A 20 4.92 1.73 -9.20
N VAL A 21 6.16 2.20 -9.34
CA VAL A 21 6.98 1.92 -10.52
C VAL A 21 7.22 0.42 -10.66
N SER A 22 7.60 -0.25 -9.56
CA SER A 22 7.86 -1.70 -9.56
C SER A 22 6.61 -2.48 -9.94
N ALA A 23 5.48 -2.18 -9.30
CA ALA A 23 4.24 -2.92 -9.53
C ALA A 23 3.77 -2.76 -10.98
N TRP A 24 3.76 -1.54 -11.49
CA TRP A 24 3.28 -1.28 -12.85
C TRP A 24 4.22 -1.83 -13.91
N THR A 25 5.54 -1.72 -13.69
CA THR A 25 6.54 -2.27 -14.62
C THR A 25 6.44 -3.79 -14.69
N LEU A 26 6.44 -4.45 -13.54
CA LEU A 26 6.40 -5.92 -13.50
C LEU A 26 5.06 -6.46 -13.98
N ASN A 27 3.95 -5.82 -13.63
CA ASN A 27 2.64 -6.22 -14.15
C ASN A 27 2.54 -6.02 -15.65
N GLY A 28 3.10 -4.93 -16.18
CA GLY A 28 3.15 -4.69 -17.62
C GLY A 28 3.93 -5.78 -18.35
N ILE A 29 5.09 -6.17 -17.80
CA ILE A 29 5.89 -7.25 -18.37
C ILE A 29 5.12 -8.58 -18.33
N ALA A 30 4.47 -8.89 -17.22
CA ALA A 30 3.70 -10.11 -17.07
C ALA A 30 2.57 -10.19 -18.08
N VAL A 31 1.84 -9.08 -18.28
CA VAL A 31 0.75 -9.02 -19.26
C VAL A 31 1.30 -9.19 -20.68
N MET A 32 2.40 -8.53 -21.01
CA MET A 32 3.03 -8.65 -22.34
C MET A 32 3.53 -10.04 -22.61
N ASN A 33 3.99 -10.76 -21.60
CA ASN A 33 4.45 -12.15 -21.73
C ASN A 33 3.30 -13.15 -21.72
N GLY A 34 2.07 -12.71 -21.51
CA GLY A 34 0.90 -13.58 -21.46
C GLY A 34 0.86 -14.47 -20.23
N GLU A 35 1.49 -14.07 -19.13
CA GLU A 35 1.53 -14.87 -17.91
C GLU A 35 0.16 -14.93 -17.25
N ASN A 36 -0.12 -16.09 -16.66
CA ASN A 36 -1.41 -16.34 -16.02
C ASN A 36 -1.33 -16.06 -14.53
N TYR A 37 -2.02 -15.00 -14.10
CA TYR A 37 -2.05 -14.61 -12.68
C TYR A 37 -2.68 -15.68 -11.78
N ALA A 38 -3.71 -16.38 -12.29
CA ALA A 38 -4.36 -17.43 -11.51
C ALA A 38 -3.37 -18.56 -11.18
N ASN A 39 -2.52 -18.95 -12.14
CA ASN A 39 -1.49 -19.94 -11.88
C ASN A 39 -0.45 -19.44 -10.88
N ALA A 40 -0.10 -18.15 -10.93
CA ALA A 40 0.85 -17.57 -9.99
C ALA A 40 0.29 -17.54 -8.56
N TRP A 41 -1.03 -17.32 -8.43
CA TRP A 41 -1.66 -17.27 -7.11
C TRP A 41 -2.00 -18.65 -6.55
N PHE A 42 -2.38 -19.60 -7.40
CA PHE A 42 -2.97 -20.86 -6.97
C PHE A 42 -2.33 -22.09 -7.61
N GLY A 43 -1.16 -21.94 -8.24
CA GLY A 43 -0.55 -23.01 -9.03
C GLY A 43 0.09 -24.11 -8.19
N THR A 44 1.00 -23.74 -7.29
CA THR A 44 1.74 -24.70 -6.46
C THR A 44 1.46 -24.44 -5.00
N ALA A 45 1.94 -25.35 -4.13
CA ALA A 45 1.84 -25.15 -2.67
C ALA A 45 2.55 -23.86 -2.23
N VAL A 46 3.68 -23.53 -2.85
CA VAL A 46 4.41 -22.29 -2.57
C VAL A 46 3.56 -21.09 -2.97
N ASP A 47 2.92 -21.14 -4.13
CA ASP A 47 2.04 -20.06 -4.59
C ASP A 47 0.88 -19.84 -3.62
N TRP A 48 0.28 -20.92 -3.13
CA TRP A 48 -0.81 -20.84 -2.14
C TRP A 48 -0.34 -20.20 -0.83
N VAL A 49 0.87 -20.53 -0.37
CA VAL A 49 1.44 -19.94 0.86
C VAL A 49 1.62 -18.45 0.67
N LEU A 50 2.21 -18.04 -0.46
CA LEU A 50 2.42 -16.61 -0.75
C LEU A 50 1.11 -15.86 -0.83
N SER A 51 0.10 -16.43 -1.49
CA SER A 51 -1.21 -15.81 -1.63
C SER A 51 -1.92 -15.67 -0.28
N ALA A 52 -1.88 -16.72 0.54
CA ALA A 52 -2.50 -16.69 1.87
C ALA A 52 -1.82 -15.66 2.77
N ASP A 53 -0.49 -15.64 2.74
CA ASP A 53 0.31 -14.70 3.53
C ASP A 53 -0.02 -13.25 3.13
N LEU A 54 -0.01 -12.96 1.84
CA LEU A 54 -0.34 -11.64 1.33
C LEU A 54 -1.78 -11.24 1.67
N THR A 55 -2.73 -12.17 1.58
CA THR A 55 -4.13 -11.91 1.89
C THR A 55 -4.32 -11.55 3.36
N VAL A 56 -3.70 -12.31 4.26
CA VAL A 56 -3.79 -12.05 5.70
C VAL A 56 -3.17 -10.69 6.03
N VAL A 57 -2.00 -10.39 5.48
CA VAL A 57 -1.33 -9.10 5.69
C VAL A 57 -2.19 -7.97 5.13
N ALA A 58 -2.77 -8.16 3.94
CA ALA A 58 -3.63 -7.15 3.32
C ALA A 58 -4.85 -6.83 4.18
N ILE A 59 -5.50 -7.85 4.73
CA ILE A 59 -6.65 -7.66 5.62
C ILE A 59 -6.23 -6.88 6.87
N ALA A 60 -5.10 -7.25 7.47
CA ALA A 60 -4.59 -6.58 8.66
C ALA A 60 -4.27 -5.11 8.38
N ILE A 61 -3.66 -4.82 7.23
CA ILE A 61 -3.28 -3.46 6.85
C ILE A 61 -4.52 -2.61 6.55
N VAL A 62 -5.51 -3.16 5.86
CA VAL A 62 -6.76 -2.43 5.58
C VAL A 62 -7.47 -2.11 6.89
N ALA A 63 -7.54 -3.07 7.82
CA ALA A 63 -8.12 -2.83 9.13
C ALA A 63 -7.35 -1.74 9.88
N PHE A 64 -6.02 -1.77 9.83
CA PHE A 64 -5.18 -0.73 10.43
C PHE A 64 -5.48 0.65 9.82
N MET A 65 -5.57 0.73 8.50
CA MET A 65 -5.84 1.98 7.82
C MET A 65 -7.18 2.58 8.25
N ILE A 66 -8.21 1.76 8.36
CA ILE A 66 -9.53 2.22 8.78
C ILE A 66 -9.51 2.69 10.23
N ILE A 67 -8.96 1.88 11.12
CA ILE A 67 -8.91 2.19 12.55
C ILE A 67 -8.06 3.43 12.80
N GLU A 68 -6.87 3.47 12.19
CA GLU A 68 -5.95 4.60 12.38
C GLU A 68 -6.51 5.89 11.81
N SER A 69 -7.15 5.85 10.64
CA SER A 69 -7.73 7.05 10.06
C SER A 69 -8.87 7.60 10.91
N ARG A 70 -9.66 6.74 11.53
CA ARG A 70 -10.71 7.17 12.46
C ARG A 70 -10.11 7.75 13.74
N ARG A 71 -9.05 7.13 14.24
CA ARG A 71 -8.39 7.57 15.48
C ARG A 71 -7.80 8.96 15.34
N ILE A 72 -7.17 9.27 14.21
CA ILE A 72 -6.50 10.56 14.02
C ILE A 72 -7.34 11.56 13.21
N GLY A 73 -8.54 11.17 12.77
CA GLY A 73 -9.43 12.07 12.06
C GLY A 73 -9.10 12.26 10.58
N MET A 74 -8.35 11.35 9.98
CA MET A 74 -8.08 11.41 8.54
C MET A 74 -9.35 11.12 7.76
N ARG A 75 -9.52 11.86 6.65
CA ARG A 75 -10.60 11.63 5.71
C ARG A 75 -10.08 10.83 4.53
N PHE A 76 -10.99 10.32 3.72
CA PHE A 76 -10.68 9.69 2.43
C PHE A 76 -9.90 8.38 2.55
N VAL A 77 -9.98 7.68 3.69
CA VAL A 77 -9.35 6.37 3.83
C VAL A 77 -9.87 5.40 2.75
N TRP A 78 -11.13 5.53 2.37
CA TRP A 78 -11.73 4.69 1.34
C TRP A 78 -11.09 4.89 -0.03
N VAL A 79 -10.59 6.11 -0.31
CA VAL A 79 -9.85 6.39 -1.54
C VAL A 79 -8.58 5.54 -1.61
N TYR A 80 -7.84 5.44 -0.50
CA TYR A 80 -6.63 4.62 -0.44
C TYR A 80 -6.94 3.14 -0.61
N ILE A 81 -8.03 2.66 0.00
CA ILE A 81 -8.44 1.26 -0.13
C ILE A 81 -8.84 0.95 -1.57
N LEU A 82 -9.58 1.84 -2.21
CA LEU A 82 -9.95 1.68 -3.62
C LEU A 82 -8.72 1.70 -4.52
N LEU A 83 -7.78 2.61 -4.26
CA LEU A 83 -6.54 2.68 -5.02
C LEU A 83 -5.73 1.41 -4.90
N SER A 84 -5.75 0.76 -3.74
CA SER A 84 -5.02 -0.50 -3.56
C SER A 84 -5.56 -1.62 -4.46
N GLY A 85 -6.84 -1.55 -4.83
CA GLY A 85 -7.44 -2.48 -5.77
C GLY A 85 -7.07 -2.21 -7.23
N PHE A 86 -6.73 -0.97 -7.58
CA PHE A 86 -6.40 -0.58 -8.95
C PHE A 86 -4.90 -0.49 -9.21
N THR A 87 -4.12 -0.14 -8.22
CA THR A 87 -2.68 0.02 -8.38
C THR A 87 -1.93 -1.12 -7.71
N ALA A 88 -1.50 -0.91 -6.49
CA ALA A 88 -0.84 -1.94 -5.69
C ALA A 88 -0.76 -1.44 -4.25
N MET A 89 -0.83 -2.36 -3.30
CA MET A 89 -0.65 -1.99 -1.90
C MET A 89 0.75 -1.46 -1.63
N ALA A 90 1.74 -1.88 -2.43
CA ALA A 90 3.10 -1.38 -2.33
C ALA A 90 3.21 0.13 -2.57
N PHE A 91 2.27 0.69 -3.33
CA PHE A 91 2.17 2.14 -3.52
C PHE A 91 1.23 2.77 -2.48
N THR A 92 0.04 2.18 -2.31
CA THR A 92 -1.05 2.78 -1.54
C THR A 92 -0.76 2.82 -0.05
N VAL A 93 -0.19 1.76 0.51
CA VAL A 93 0.11 1.71 1.94
C VAL A 93 1.18 2.73 2.35
N PRO A 94 2.34 2.80 1.66
CA PRO A 94 3.30 3.87 1.97
C PRO A 94 2.73 5.26 1.74
N LEU A 95 1.89 5.44 0.71
CA LEU A 95 1.23 6.73 0.47
C LEU A 95 0.32 7.09 1.63
N PHE A 96 -0.48 6.14 2.13
CA PHE A 96 -1.32 6.36 3.30
C PHE A 96 -0.48 6.78 4.51
N LEU A 97 0.63 6.10 4.74
CA LEU A 97 1.52 6.41 5.86
C LEU A 97 2.13 7.80 5.72
N ALA A 98 2.49 8.21 4.49
CA ALA A 98 2.99 9.54 4.24
C ALA A 98 1.93 10.60 4.53
N MET A 99 0.71 10.39 4.07
CA MET A 99 -0.40 11.33 4.31
C MET A 99 -0.77 11.35 5.78
N ARG A 100 -0.67 10.22 6.46
CA ARG A 100 -0.87 10.14 7.91
C ARG A 100 0.12 11.03 8.65
N GLU A 101 1.41 10.96 8.29
CA GLU A 101 2.43 11.83 8.91
C GLU A 101 2.13 13.30 8.67
N ARG A 102 1.73 13.64 7.45
CA ARG A 102 1.36 15.01 7.10
C ARG A 102 0.14 15.48 7.89
N HIS A 103 -0.87 14.63 8.03
CA HIS A 103 -2.08 14.95 8.78
C HIS A 103 -1.77 15.20 10.25
N LEU A 104 -0.95 14.35 10.87
CA LEU A 104 -0.56 14.50 12.27
C LEU A 104 0.27 15.75 12.48
N ALA A 105 1.11 16.13 11.53
CA ALA A 105 1.94 17.33 11.62
C ALA A 105 1.11 18.62 11.58
N LYS A 106 -0.06 18.60 10.93
CA LYS A 106 -0.94 19.75 10.83
C LYS A 106 -1.85 19.91 12.05
N LYS A 107 -1.98 18.86 12.85
CA LYS A 107 -2.89 18.86 13.99
C LYS A 107 -2.21 19.53 15.16
N PRO A 108 -2.81 20.59 15.78
CA PRO A 108 -2.23 21.17 16.99
C PRO A 108 -2.33 20.19 18.15
N ASP A 109 -1.33 20.21 18.99
CA ASP A 109 -1.29 19.36 20.17
C ASP A 109 -2.32 19.81 21.23
#